data_f2c1cf3fc4bdf39ef756f11cc0268330
#
_entry.id   f2c1cf3fc4bdf39ef756f11cc0268330
#
_cell.length_a   1.000
_cell.length_b   1.000
_cell.length_c   1.000
_cell.angle_alpha   90.00
_cell.angle_beta   90.00
_cell.angle_gamma   90.00
#
_symmetry.space_group_name_H-M   'P 1'
#
loop_
_entity.id
_entity.type
_entity.pdbx_description
1 polymer ?
#
loop_
_entity_poly.entity_id
_entity_poly.type
_entity_poly.pdbx_seq_one_letter_code
_entity_poly.pdbx_strand_id
1 'polypeptide(L)'
;FDETVELHINTTEAGINGNVKLPHGTGKEIRVAVADDALLSEIEKGKINFDILIATPVMMPKLGRVAKVLGPKGLMPNPKNGTISENPEEALKKFQGGQVSFKTESKIPLIHLIVGKMSFGDEKLSENINTMLKAIKKDRIKKIVLKSTMSPAIRLTV
;
A
#
# COMPACT_ATOMS: atom_id res chain seq x y z
N PHE A 1 -18.19 9.41 -10.96
CA PHE A 1 -17.42 8.90 -9.81
C PHE A 1 -16.05 9.57 -9.77
N ASP A 2 -15.42 9.61 -8.59
CA ASP A 2 -14.11 10.22 -8.41
C ASP A 2 -13.00 9.24 -8.81
N GLU A 3 -12.36 9.51 -9.95
CA GLU A 3 -11.36 8.62 -10.53
C GLU A 3 -10.10 8.53 -9.67
N THR A 4 -9.56 7.33 -9.60
CA THR A 4 -8.27 7.10 -8.93
C THR A 4 -7.13 7.40 -9.89
N VAL A 5 -6.14 8.13 -9.41
CA VAL A 5 -4.91 8.42 -10.15
C VAL A 5 -3.84 7.42 -9.74
N GLU A 6 -3.33 6.72 -10.74
CA GLU A 6 -2.35 5.65 -10.58
C GLU A 6 -1.03 6.02 -11.24
N LEU A 7 0.06 5.63 -10.59
CA LEU A 7 1.42 5.79 -11.07
C LEU A 7 2.04 4.42 -11.32
N HIS A 8 2.47 4.20 -12.54
CA HIS A 8 3.15 2.97 -12.94
C HIS A 8 4.62 3.29 -13.20
N ILE A 9 5.51 2.65 -12.47
CA ILE A 9 6.95 2.92 -12.53
C ILE A 9 7.68 1.65 -12.95
N ASN A 10 8.37 1.72 -14.08
CA ASN A 10 9.32 0.70 -14.49
C ASN A 10 10.66 1.00 -13.81
N THR A 11 11.15 0.06 -13.03
CA THR A 11 12.44 0.17 -12.35
C THR A 11 13.54 -0.58 -13.08
N THR A 12 14.79 -0.33 -12.72
CA THR A 12 15.96 -1.04 -13.27
C THR A 12 16.07 -2.45 -12.69
N GLU A 13 15.63 -2.64 -11.45
CA GLU A 13 15.76 -3.89 -10.69
C GLU A 13 14.42 -4.33 -10.13
N ALA A 14 14.23 -5.64 -10.01
CA ALA A 14 13.13 -6.24 -9.28
C ALA A 14 13.47 -6.36 -7.79
N GLY A 15 12.45 -6.51 -6.93
CA GLY A 15 12.65 -6.70 -5.49
C GLY A 15 12.71 -5.40 -4.67
N ILE A 16 12.46 -4.25 -5.30
CA ILE A 16 12.35 -2.97 -4.58
C ILE A 16 11.05 -2.96 -3.79
N ASN A 17 11.14 -2.70 -2.51
CA ASN A 17 10.00 -2.51 -1.63
C ASN A 17 10.28 -1.38 -0.64
N GLY A 18 9.24 -0.76 -0.16
CA GLY A 18 9.36 0.31 0.83
C GLY A 18 8.00 0.85 1.26
N ASN A 19 8.05 1.76 2.21
CA ASN A 19 6.89 2.47 2.70
C ASN A 19 7.11 3.96 2.54
N VAL A 20 6.09 4.65 2.09
CA VAL A 20 6.10 6.11 1.92
C VAL A 20 4.88 6.69 2.61
N LYS A 21 5.07 7.77 3.33
CA LYS A 21 3.97 8.57 3.85
C LYS A 21 3.67 9.69 2.85
N LEU A 22 2.48 9.62 2.26
CA LEU A 22 1.99 10.67 1.36
C LEU A 22 1.46 11.84 2.18
N PRO A 23 1.83 13.09 1.85
CA PRO A 23 1.36 14.26 2.59
C PRO A 23 -0.16 14.42 2.55
N HIS A 24 -0.79 14.05 1.45
CA HIS A 24 -2.25 14.17 1.27
C HIS A 24 -2.99 12.81 1.27
N GLY A 25 -2.28 11.70 1.59
CA GLY A 25 -2.85 10.35 1.54
C GLY A 25 -3.22 9.92 0.12
N THR A 26 -3.98 8.84 0.01
CA THR A 26 -4.45 8.29 -1.28
C THR A 26 -5.91 8.61 -1.59
N GLY A 27 -6.63 9.27 -0.68
CA GLY A 27 -8.08 9.51 -0.80
C GLY A 27 -8.94 8.25 -0.63
N LYS A 28 -8.34 7.11 -0.33
CA LYS A 28 -9.04 5.89 0.05
C LYS A 28 -9.03 5.78 1.57
N GLU A 29 -10.19 5.65 2.18
CA GLU A 29 -10.29 5.29 3.59
C GLU A 29 -9.80 3.86 3.76
N ILE A 30 -8.62 3.70 4.35
CA ILE A 30 -8.03 2.40 4.63
C ILE A 30 -8.59 1.91 5.96
N ARG A 31 -9.33 0.84 5.92
CA ARG A 31 -9.83 0.18 7.13
C ARG A 31 -8.71 -0.68 7.71
N VAL A 32 -8.17 -0.23 8.82
CA VAL A 32 -7.12 -0.94 9.53
C VAL A 32 -7.75 -1.70 10.69
N ALA A 33 -7.45 -2.99 10.80
CA ALA A 33 -7.87 -3.83 11.91
C ALA A 33 -6.64 -4.32 12.70
N VAL A 34 -6.82 -4.46 14.00
CA VAL A 34 -5.83 -5.09 14.88
C VAL A 34 -6.22 -6.56 15.05
N ALA A 35 -5.24 -7.44 14.99
CA ALA A 35 -5.47 -8.88 15.11
C ALA A 35 -5.83 -9.26 16.55
N ASP A 36 -7.11 -9.56 16.76
CA ASP A 36 -7.68 -10.08 18.00
C ASP A 36 -8.28 -11.47 17.78
N ASP A 37 -8.46 -12.26 18.84
CA ASP A 37 -9.03 -13.61 18.77
C ASP A 37 -10.47 -13.60 18.20
N ALA A 38 -11.24 -12.54 18.45
CA ALA A 38 -12.57 -12.35 17.88
C ALA A 38 -12.52 -12.18 16.36
N LEU A 39 -11.59 -11.35 15.89
CA LEU A 39 -11.39 -11.07 14.47
C LEU A 39 -10.86 -12.29 13.72
N LEU A 40 -10.01 -13.12 14.36
CA LEU A 40 -9.57 -14.40 13.80
C LEU A 40 -10.74 -15.34 13.50
N SER A 41 -11.72 -15.42 14.43
CA SER A 41 -12.93 -16.23 14.24
C SER A 41 -13.82 -15.71 13.11
N GLU A 42 -13.85 -14.40 12.87
CA GLU A 42 -14.56 -13.80 11.72
C GLU A 42 -13.86 -14.11 10.40
N ILE A 43 -12.53 -14.04 10.38
CA ILE A 43 -11.72 -14.38 9.20
C ILE A 43 -11.89 -15.85 8.82
N GLU A 44 -11.94 -16.76 9.80
CA GLU A 44 -12.22 -18.18 9.57
C GLU A 44 -13.60 -18.41 8.91
N LYS A 45 -14.59 -17.60 9.28
CA LYS A 45 -15.93 -17.56 8.65
C LYS A 45 -15.96 -16.86 7.29
N GLY A 46 -14.80 -16.37 6.82
CA GLY A 46 -14.67 -15.69 5.52
C GLY A 46 -15.10 -14.22 5.51
N LYS A 47 -15.45 -13.64 6.67
CA LYS A 47 -15.80 -12.22 6.78
C LYS A 47 -14.52 -11.40 6.91
N ILE A 48 -14.18 -10.63 5.89
CA ILE A 48 -13.02 -9.74 5.86
C ILE A 48 -13.51 -8.33 5.54
N ASN A 49 -13.49 -7.45 6.53
CA ASN A 49 -13.97 -6.07 6.44
C ASN A 49 -12.84 -5.05 6.62
N PHE A 50 -11.59 -5.43 6.38
CA PHE A 50 -10.42 -4.58 6.53
C PHE A 50 -9.51 -4.66 5.31
N ASP A 51 -8.71 -3.61 5.11
CA ASP A 51 -7.74 -3.51 4.02
C ASP A 51 -6.30 -3.76 4.52
N ILE A 52 -6.03 -3.50 5.80
CA ILE A 52 -4.73 -3.77 6.44
C ILE A 52 -4.97 -4.46 7.78
N LEU A 53 -4.23 -5.52 8.04
CA LEU A 53 -4.22 -6.22 9.31
C LEU A 53 -2.91 -5.95 10.05
N ILE A 54 -3.00 -5.37 11.24
CA ILE A 54 -1.86 -5.18 12.15
C ILE A 54 -1.87 -6.31 13.16
N ALA A 55 -0.72 -6.93 13.37
CA ALA A 55 -0.57 -8.01 14.33
C ALA A 55 0.59 -7.75 15.30
N THR A 56 0.44 -8.24 16.51
CA THR A 56 1.57 -8.37 17.43
C THR A 56 2.34 -9.66 17.15
N PRO A 57 3.66 -9.71 17.45
CA PRO A 57 4.45 -10.92 17.26
C PRO A 57 3.86 -12.15 17.95
N VAL A 58 3.20 -11.96 19.08
CA VAL A 58 2.55 -13.02 19.88
C VAL A 58 1.36 -13.64 19.14
N MET A 59 0.66 -12.87 18.30
CA MET A 59 -0.50 -13.35 17.54
C MET A 59 -0.14 -14.07 16.24
N MET A 60 1.11 -13.97 15.79
CA MET A 60 1.57 -14.59 14.52
C MET A 60 1.34 -16.10 14.43
N PRO A 61 1.59 -16.91 15.49
CA PRO A 61 1.29 -18.35 15.44
C PRO A 61 -0.19 -18.64 15.23
N LYS A 62 -1.08 -17.83 15.83
CA LYS A 62 -2.53 -17.97 15.66
C LYS A 62 -2.97 -17.57 14.24
N LEU A 63 -2.37 -16.51 13.67
CA LEU A 63 -2.61 -16.08 12.30
C LEU A 63 -2.17 -17.13 11.26
N GLY A 64 -1.27 -18.04 11.60
CA GLY A 64 -0.89 -19.17 10.76
C GLY A 64 -2.08 -20.04 10.33
N ARG A 65 -3.11 -20.17 11.18
CA ARG A 65 -4.33 -20.93 10.88
C ARG A 65 -5.15 -20.29 9.75
N VAL A 66 -5.22 -18.97 9.73
CA VAL A 66 -5.97 -18.20 8.73
C VAL A 66 -5.11 -17.74 7.55
N ALA A 67 -3.83 -18.11 7.53
CA ALA A 67 -2.89 -17.74 6.45
C ALA A 67 -3.35 -18.20 5.07
N LYS A 68 -4.05 -19.34 4.98
CA LYS A 68 -4.64 -19.83 3.73
C LYS A 68 -5.69 -18.89 3.14
N VAL A 69 -6.36 -18.10 3.98
CA VAL A 69 -7.39 -17.14 3.56
C VAL A 69 -6.78 -15.77 3.31
N LEU A 70 -5.88 -15.30 4.19
CA LEU A 70 -5.25 -13.99 4.13
C LEU A 70 -4.12 -13.91 3.08
N GLY A 71 -3.38 -15.01 2.87
CA GLY A 71 -2.24 -15.06 1.95
C GLY A 71 -2.59 -14.71 0.51
N PRO A 72 -3.56 -15.39 -0.14
CA PRO A 72 -3.96 -15.09 -1.51
C PRO A 72 -4.49 -13.66 -1.69
N LYS A 73 -5.09 -13.08 -0.64
CA LYS A 73 -5.60 -11.70 -0.65
C LYS A 73 -4.53 -10.64 -0.35
N GLY A 74 -3.31 -11.06 -0.01
CA GLY A 74 -2.21 -10.14 0.32
C GLY A 74 -2.38 -9.39 1.65
N LEU A 75 -3.30 -9.85 2.50
CA LEU A 75 -3.65 -9.23 3.79
C LEU A 75 -2.82 -9.79 4.97
N MET A 76 -1.92 -10.72 4.70
CA MET A 76 -1.07 -11.32 5.74
C MET A 76 -0.09 -10.28 6.29
N PRO A 77 -0.04 -10.10 7.63
CA PRO A 77 0.92 -9.19 8.24
C PRO A 77 2.38 -9.58 7.90
N ASN A 78 3.19 -8.57 7.61
CA ASN A 78 4.59 -8.75 7.26
C ASN A 78 5.45 -7.69 7.95
N PRO A 79 6.57 -8.05 8.62
CA PRO A 79 7.46 -7.09 9.24
C PRO A 79 8.03 -6.07 8.25
N LYS A 80 8.25 -6.45 6.99
CA LYS A 80 8.76 -5.55 5.95
C LYS A 80 7.81 -4.38 5.64
N ASN A 81 6.51 -4.59 5.78
CA ASN A 81 5.50 -3.56 5.57
C ASN A 81 5.18 -2.78 6.86
N GLY A 82 5.82 -3.13 7.98
CA GLY A 82 5.55 -2.49 9.27
C GLY A 82 4.18 -2.83 9.87
N THR A 83 3.55 -3.91 9.39
CA THR A 83 2.25 -4.38 9.89
C THR A 83 2.38 -5.32 11.10
N ILE A 84 3.61 -5.65 11.50
CA ILE A 84 3.90 -6.35 12.74
C ILE A 84 4.58 -5.34 13.67
N SER A 85 3.93 -5.02 14.78
CA SER A 85 4.42 -4.09 15.79
C SER A 85 4.00 -4.55 17.18
N GLU A 86 4.84 -4.29 18.16
CA GLU A 86 4.50 -4.50 19.58
C GLU A 86 3.43 -3.49 20.05
N ASN A 87 3.45 -2.29 19.45
CA ASN A 87 2.47 -1.23 19.73
C ASN A 87 1.50 -1.07 18.54
N PRO A 88 0.34 -1.77 18.55
CA PRO A 88 -0.62 -1.72 17.46
C PRO A 88 -1.23 -0.33 17.25
N GLU A 89 -1.35 0.48 18.30
CA GLU A 89 -1.91 1.84 18.22
C GLU A 89 -1.02 2.80 17.42
N GLU A 90 0.30 2.72 17.58
CA GLU A 90 1.24 3.53 16.79
C GLU A 90 1.24 3.13 15.32
N ALA A 91 1.18 1.83 15.05
CA ALA A 91 1.07 1.31 13.70
C ALA A 91 -0.25 1.77 13.05
N LEU A 92 -1.35 1.74 13.79
CA LEU A 92 -2.66 2.20 13.34
C LEU A 92 -2.64 3.67 12.92
N LYS A 93 -2.04 4.55 13.74
CA LYS A 93 -1.86 5.98 13.43
C LYS A 93 -0.99 6.21 12.18
N LYS A 94 0.04 5.39 11.97
CA LYS A 94 0.91 5.47 10.77
C LYS A 94 0.14 5.14 9.50
N PHE A 95 -0.64 4.07 9.51
CA PHE A 95 -1.42 3.65 8.34
C PHE A 95 -2.62 4.56 8.07
N GLN A 96 -3.30 5.07 9.10
CA GLN A 96 -4.33 6.09 8.96
C GLN A 96 -3.75 7.42 8.44
N GLY A 97 -2.49 7.72 8.72
CA GLY A 97 -1.78 8.92 8.26
C GLY A 97 -1.35 8.91 6.80
N GLY A 98 -1.89 8.02 5.94
CA GLY A 98 -1.59 7.98 4.51
C GLY A 98 -0.29 7.26 4.15
N GLN A 99 0.18 6.34 4.99
CA GLN A 99 1.32 5.49 4.65
C GLN A 99 0.92 4.48 3.58
N VAL A 100 1.64 4.50 2.46
CA VAL A 100 1.47 3.57 1.34
C VAL A 100 2.70 2.68 1.25
N SER A 101 2.48 1.38 1.20
CA SER A 101 3.54 0.42 0.91
C SER A 101 3.63 0.18 -0.60
N PHE A 102 4.84 0.13 -1.12
CA PHE A 102 5.08 -0.22 -2.51
C PHE A 102 6.02 -1.41 -2.61
N LYS A 103 5.78 -2.21 -3.62
CA LYS A 103 6.57 -3.40 -3.93
C LYS A 103 6.59 -3.59 -5.45
N THR A 104 7.76 -3.96 -5.98
CA THR A 104 7.83 -4.46 -7.35
C THR A 104 7.13 -5.80 -7.46
N GLU A 105 6.57 -6.10 -8.61
CA GLU A 105 6.08 -7.44 -8.92
C GLU A 105 7.20 -8.47 -8.83
N SER A 106 6.82 -9.71 -8.53
CA SER A 106 7.80 -10.78 -8.24
C SER A 106 8.70 -11.14 -9.42
N LYS A 107 8.24 -10.94 -10.64
CA LYS A 107 8.93 -11.33 -11.87
C LYS A 107 9.33 -10.15 -12.76
N ILE A 108 8.73 -8.99 -12.54
CA ILE A 108 8.87 -7.82 -13.41
C ILE A 108 9.27 -6.61 -12.57
N PRO A 109 10.24 -5.81 -13.01
CA PRO A 109 10.65 -4.59 -12.30
C PRO A 109 9.62 -3.46 -12.53
N LEU A 110 8.40 -3.69 -12.06
CA LEU A 110 7.26 -2.79 -12.23
C LEU A 110 6.59 -2.55 -10.89
N ILE A 111 6.28 -1.29 -10.59
CA ILE A 111 5.57 -0.86 -9.39
C ILE A 111 4.28 -0.18 -9.81
N HIS A 112 3.17 -0.59 -9.22
CA HIS A 112 1.86 0.02 -9.34
C HIS A 112 1.51 0.73 -8.05
N LEU A 113 1.17 2.01 -8.12
CA LEU A 113 0.89 2.85 -6.96
C LEU A 113 -0.32 3.73 -7.19
N ILE A 114 -1.14 3.87 -6.18
CA ILE A 114 -2.19 4.88 -6.13
C ILE A 114 -1.60 6.15 -5.53
N VAL A 115 -1.74 7.27 -6.23
CA VAL A 115 -1.21 8.57 -5.83
C VAL A 115 -2.27 9.46 -5.20
N GLY A 116 -3.53 9.25 -5.58
CA GLY A 116 -4.64 10.03 -5.07
C GLY A 116 -5.91 9.87 -5.90
N LYS A 117 -6.81 10.81 -5.72
CA LYS A 117 -8.07 10.96 -6.45
C LYS A 117 -8.02 12.20 -7.34
N MET A 118 -8.80 12.22 -8.43
CA MET A 118 -8.92 13.39 -9.30
C MET A 118 -9.41 14.64 -8.54
N SER A 119 -10.23 14.43 -7.52
CA SER A 119 -10.73 15.50 -6.64
C SER A 119 -9.65 16.23 -5.83
N PHE A 120 -8.43 15.68 -5.73
CA PHE A 120 -7.34 16.32 -4.98
C PHE A 120 -6.81 17.58 -5.65
N GLY A 121 -6.96 17.72 -6.96
CA GLY A 121 -6.37 18.80 -7.74
C GLY A 121 -4.87 18.61 -8.02
N ASP A 122 -4.36 19.42 -8.93
CA ASP A 122 -3.02 19.24 -9.50
C ASP A 122 -1.88 19.42 -8.48
N GLU A 123 -2.04 20.40 -7.58
CA GLU A 123 -1.01 20.69 -6.57
C GLU A 123 -0.77 19.50 -5.62
N LYS A 124 -1.84 18.97 -5.03
CA LYS A 124 -1.74 17.85 -4.08
C LYS A 124 -1.26 16.56 -4.75
N LEU A 125 -1.70 16.32 -6.00
CA LEU A 125 -1.23 15.17 -6.78
C LEU A 125 0.24 15.30 -7.11
N SER A 126 0.72 16.49 -7.50
CA SER A 126 2.14 16.69 -7.80
C SER A 126 3.04 16.53 -6.58
N GLU A 127 2.61 16.99 -5.39
CA GLU A 127 3.33 16.78 -4.15
C GLU A 127 3.42 15.29 -3.78
N ASN A 128 2.33 14.55 -3.91
CA ASN A 128 2.31 13.11 -3.69
C ASN A 128 3.24 12.38 -4.67
N ILE A 129 3.18 12.70 -5.97
CA ILE A 129 4.05 12.14 -7.00
C ILE A 129 5.53 12.41 -6.67
N ASN A 130 5.87 13.64 -6.36
CA ASN A 130 7.24 14.03 -6.02
C ASN A 130 7.76 13.28 -4.78
N THR A 131 6.91 13.11 -3.77
CA THR A 131 7.27 12.36 -2.56
C THR A 131 7.53 10.88 -2.87
N MET A 132 6.69 10.28 -3.72
CA MET A 132 6.88 8.91 -4.21
C MET A 132 8.19 8.74 -4.99
N LEU A 133 8.46 9.64 -5.94
CA LEU A 133 9.67 9.57 -6.77
C LEU A 133 10.95 9.72 -5.95
N LYS A 134 10.93 10.58 -4.93
CA LYS A 134 12.04 10.72 -3.99
C LYS A 134 12.30 9.42 -3.21
N ALA A 135 11.23 8.75 -2.78
CA ALA A 135 11.34 7.51 -2.00
C ALA A 135 11.86 6.32 -2.81
N ILE A 136 11.50 6.22 -4.09
CA ILE A 136 11.93 5.13 -4.98
C ILE A 136 13.37 5.35 -5.47
N LYS A 137 13.93 6.56 -5.34
CA LYS A 137 15.22 7.05 -5.89
C LYS A 137 15.19 7.11 -7.42
N LYS A 138 15.45 8.30 -7.95
CA LYS A 138 15.41 8.58 -9.40
C LYS A 138 16.30 7.64 -10.23
N ASP A 139 17.48 7.28 -9.71
CA ASP A 139 18.45 6.43 -10.39
C ASP A 139 17.93 5.01 -10.72
N ARG A 140 16.89 4.57 -10.04
CA ARG A 140 16.29 3.25 -10.23
C ARG A 140 15.08 3.26 -11.15
N ILE A 141 14.72 4.41 -11.69
CA ILE A 141 13.54 4.60 -12.50
C ILE A 141 13.92 4.64 -13.99
N LYS A 142 13.32 3.76 -14.78
CA LYS A 142 13.48 3.75 -16.26
C LYS A 142 12.39 4.54 -16.97
N LYS A 143 11.15 4.40 -16.50
CA LYS A 143 9.98 4.99 -17.14
C LYS A 143 8.88 5.18 -16.13
N ILE A 144 8.19 6.30 -16.23
CA ILE A 144 7.04 6.63 -15.41
C ILE A 144 5.83 6.86 -16.31
N VAL A 145 4.71 6.31 -15.91
CA VAL A 145 3.43 6.50 -16.59
C VAL A 145 2.39 6.88 -15.55
N LEU A 146 1.73 7.97 -15.77
CA LEU A 146 0.59 8.45 -14.98
C LEU A 146 -0.70 8.12 -15.74
N LYS A 147 -1.71 7.63 -15.01
CA LYS A 147 -3.01 7.31 -15.55
C LYS A 147 -4.10 7.54 -14.52
N SER A 148 -5.24 8.07 -14.93
CA SER A 148 -6.48 7.93 -14.16
C SER A 148 -7.27 6.71 -14.65
N THR A 149 -8.30 6.29 -13.92
CA THR A 149 -9.04 5.06 -14.22
C THR A 149 -9.54 4.99 -15.66
N MET A 150 -10.02 6.09 -16.22
CA MET A 150 -10.62 6.16 -17.57
C MET A 150 -9.77 6.94 -18.58
N SER A 151 -8.66 7.57 -18.17
CA SER A 151 -7.85 8.41 -19.05
C SER A 151 -6.83 7.59 -19.87
N PRO A 152 -6.36 8.13 -20.99
CA PRO A 152 -5.17 7.60 -21.65
C PRO A 152 -3.94 7.74 -20.75
N ALA A 153 -2.96 6.86 -20.96
CA ALA A 153 -1.73 6.85 -20.21
C ALA A 153 -0.78 8.00 -20.65
N ILE A 154 -0.30 8.79 -19.70
CA ILE A 154 0.62 9.91 -19.93
C ILE A 154 2.02 9.50 -19.44
N ARG A 155 3.02 9.63 -20.29
CA ARG A 155 4.42 9.41 -19.90
C ARG A 155 4.96 10.66 -19.21
N LEU A 156 5.58 10.46 -18.05
CA LEU A 156 6.29 11.52 -17.34
C LEU A 156 7.79 11.40 -17.61
N THR A 157 8.44 12.53 -17.87
CA THR A 157 9.90 12.68 -17.91
C THR A 157 10.40 13.13 -16.54
N VAL A 158 11.47 12.52 -16.02
CA VAL A 158 12.05 12.82 -14.69
C VAL A 158 13.41 13.48 -14.85
#